data_abbe1037c903f68fb1d1f2bef559a849
#
_entry.id   abbe1037c903f68fb1d1f2bef559a849
#
_cell.length_a   1.000
_cell.length_b   1.000
_cell.length_c   1.000
_cell.angle_alpha   90.00
_cell.angle_beta   90.00
_cell.angle_gamma   90.00
#
_symmetry.space_group_name_H-M   'P 1'
#
loop_
_entity.id
_entity.type
_entity.pdbx_description
1 polymer ?
#
loop_
_entity_poly.entity_id
_entity_poly.type
_entity_poly.pdbx_seq_one_letter_code
_entity_poly.pdbx_strand_id
1 'polypeptide(L)'
;MSASREKKSRQSDPTQGLTQKERKELQEQQAAKRKAVVYTVIGVIVAVLVAALLIWHSGIFQRGKTALTVGGRDYSVTDVNYYFTYYMNQAYSTSGGAFDPSKDLRTQYTDEEQTKSYFDQFLDSTIEQLKKISALETAASEAGYTLSDDDKAY
;
A
#
# COMPACT_ATOMS: atom_id res chain seq x y z
N MET A 1 -9.46 -35.26 -53.21
CA MET A 1 -8.80 -34.97 -51.89
C MET A 1 -9.79 -34.71 -50.75
N SER A 2 -10.99 -35.25 -50.78
CA SER A 2 -12.05 -34.94 -49.76
C SER A 2 -12.23 -36.02 -48.67
N ALA A 3 -12.10 -37.30 -49.05
CA ALA A 3 -12.39 -38.42 -48.12
C ALA A 3 -11.43 -38.55 -46.89
N SER A 4 -10.18 -38.09 -47.02
CA SER A 4 -9.20 -38.20 -45.95
C SER A 4 -9.41 -37.16 -44.81
N ARG A 5 -9.92 -35.96 -45.16
CA ARG A 5 -10.26 -34.92 -44.17
C ARG A 5 -11.51 -35.28 -43.41
N GLU A 6 -12.50 -35.86 -44.04
CA GLU A 6 -13.78 -36.27 -43.44
C GLU A 6 -13.56 -37.44 -42.45
N LYS A 7 -12.66 -38.38 -42.76
CA LYS A 7 -12.28 -39.46 -41.81
C LYS A 7 -11.57 -38.94 -40.59
N LYS A 8 -10.73 -37.91 -40.73
CA LYS A 8 -9.99 -37.30 -39.57
C LYS A 8 -10.89 -36.46 -38.66
N SER A 9 -11.91 -35.78 -39.21
CA SER A 9 -12.91 -35.06 -38.41
C SER A 9 -13.87 -35.99 -37.67
N ARG A 10 -14.20 -37.14 -38.25
CA ARG A 10 -15.05 -38.17 -37.59
C ARG A 10 -14.31 -38.90 -36.45
N GLN A 11 -12.98 -39.00 -36.52
CA GLN A 11 -12.17 -39.66 -35.48
C GLN A 11 -11.91 -38.77 -34.27
N SER A 12 -12.18 -37.48 -34.36
CA SER A 12 -12.00 -36.49 -33.29
C SER A 12 -13.28 -36.13 -32.53
N ASP A 13 -14.41 -36.72 -32.88
CA ASP A 13 -15.65 -36.45 -32.14
C ASP A 13 -15.79 -37.45 -30.97
N PRO A 14 -15.59 -36.99 -29.71
CA PRO A 14 -15.67 -37.85 -28.54
C PRO A 14 -17.06 -38.40 -28.24
N THR A 15 -18.08 -38.05 -29.05
CA THR A 15 -19.46 -38.48 -28.87
C THR A 15 -19.87 -39.58 -29.85
N GLN A 16 -18.97 -40.02 -30.76
CA GLN A 16 -19.26 -41.07 -31.72
C GLN A 16 -19.34 -42.43 -31.03
N GLY A 17 -20.51 -43.07 -31.04
CA GLY A 17 -20.78 -44.36 -30.43
C GLY A 17 -21.55 -44.33 -29.12
N LEU A 18 -21.76 -43.16 -28.54
CA LEU A 18 -22.52 -43.01 -27.29
C LEU A 18 -24.07 -43.02 -27.56
N THR A 19 -24.79 -43.62 -26.64
CA THR A 19 -26.27 -43.54 -26.63
C THR A 19 -26.75 -42.11 -26.35
N GLN A 20 -28.00 -41.81 -26.68
CA GLN A 20 -28.57 -40.49 -26.40
C GLN A 20 -28.48 -40.08 -24.90
N LYS A 21 -28.62 -41.07 -24.03
CA LYS A 21 -28.50 -40.85 -22.56
C LYS A 21 -27.09 -40.48 -22.15
N GLU A 22 -26.08 -41.22 -22.62
CA GLU A 22 -24.68 -40.97 -22.34
C GLU A 22 -24.20 -39.59 -22.90
N ARG A 23 -24.72 -39.19 -24.06
CA ARG A 23 -24.44 -37.85 -24.64
C ARG A 23 -24.99 -36.74 -23.76
N LYS A 24 -26.21 -36.88 -23.22
CA LYS A 24 -26.77 -35.91 -22.28
C LYS A 24 -25.95 -35.83 -20.98
N GLU A 25 -25.62 -36.96 -20.40
CA GLU A 25 -24.80 -37.02 -19.17
C GLU A 25 -23.40 -36.37 -19.38
N LEU A 26 -22.80 -36.60 -20.54
CA LEU A 26 -21.49 -35.99 -20.90
C LEU A 26 -21.63 -34.47 -21.10
N GLN A 27 -22.70 -34.01 -21.73
CA GLN A 27 -22.98 -32.58 -21.87
C GLN A 27 -23.25 -31.92 -20.52
N GLU A 28 -24.02 -32.54 -19.65
CA GLU A 28 -24.29 -32.05 -18.29
C GLU A 28 -23.00 -31.97 -17.45
N GLN A 29 -22.17 -33.00 -17.52
CA GLN A 29 -20.84 -32.99 -16.83
C GLN A 29 -19.92 -31.90 -17.37
N GLN A 30 -19.86 -31.71 -18.70
CA GLN A 30 -19.09 -30.64 -19.31
C GLN A 30 -19.63 -29.25 -18.95
N ALA A 31 -20.96 -29.09 -18.93
CA ALA A 31 -21.61 -27.86 -18.51
C ALA A 31 -21.34 -27.56 -17.02
N ALA A 32 -21.39 -28.58 -16.16
CA ALA A 32 -21.07 -28.44 -14.73
C ALA A 32 -19.59 -28.06 -14.52
N LYS A 33 -18.65 -28.69 -15.23
CA LYS A 33 -17.23 -28.36 -15.20
C LYS A 33 -16.98 -26.91 -15.68
N ARG A 34 -17.60 -26.50 -16.77
CA ARG A 34 -17.50 -25.12 -17.28
C ARG A 34 -18.03 -24.10 -16.27
N LYS A 35 -19.19 -24.37 -15.65
CA LYS A 35 -19.73 -23.53 -14.58
C LYS A 35 -18.77 -23.44 -13.39
N ALA A 36 -18.24 -24.57 -12.93
CA ALA A 36 -17.27 -24.59 -11.85
C ALA A 36 -16.03 -23.74 -12.15
N VAL A 37 -15.45 -23.89 -13.36
CA VAL A 37 -14.30 -23.08 -13.80
C VAL A 37 -14.66 -21.58 -13.83
N VAL A 38 -15.82 -21.22 -14.37
CA VAL A 38 -16.27 -19.81 -14.40
C VAL A 38 -16.41 -19.25 -12.98
N TYR A 39 -17.05 -19.98 -12.07
CA TYR A 39 -17.17 -19.53 -10.67
C TYR A 39 -15.81 -19.41 -9.97
N THR A 40 -14.89 -20.33 -10.24
CA THR A 40 -13.52 -20.24 -9.68
C THR A 40 -12.81 -18.99 -10.20
N VAL A 41 -12.89 -18.72 -11.52
CA VAL A 41 -12.27 -17.53 -12.12
C VAL A 41 -12.89 -16.24 -11.54
N ILE A 42 -14.21 -16.17 -11.41
CA ILE A 42 -14.89 -15.04 -10.80
C ILE A 42 -14.44 -14.87 -9.34
N GLY A 43 -14.36 -15.96 -8.57
CA GLY A 43 -13.90 -15.94 -7.19
C GLY A 43 -12.47 -15.38 -7.05
N VAL A 44 -11.55 -15.82 -7.92
CA VAL A 44 -10.18 -15.30 -7.95
C VAL A 44 -10.15 -13.82 -8.29
N ILE A 45 -10.92 -13.38 -9.29
CA ILE A 45 -10.98 -11.95 -9.66
C ILE A 45 -11.49 -11.11 -8.49
N VAL A 46 -12.54 -11.55 -7.82
CA VAL A 46 -13.08 -10.84 -6.64
C VAL A 46 -12.05 -10.79 -5.52
N ALA A 47 -11.35 -11.89 -5.22
CA ALA A 47 -10.31 -11.92 -4.20
C ALA A 47 -9.17 -10.94 -4.52
N VAL A 48 -8.72 -10.88 -5.78
CA VAL A 48 -7.69 -9.92 -6.23
C VAL A 48 -8.17 -8.48 -6.09
N LEU A 49 -9.42 -8.19 -6.47
CA LEU A 49 -9.99 -6.84 -6.32
C LEU A 49 -10.08 -6.41 -4.84
N VAL A 50 -10.51 -7.31 -3.96
CA VAL A 50 -10.56 -7.04 -2.51
C VAL A 50 -9.16 -6.79 -1.97
N ALA A 51 -8.18 -7.62 -2.34
CA ALA A 51 -6.78 -7.41 -1.94
C ALA A 51 -6.23 -6.07 -2.44
N ALA A 52 -6.50 -5.70 -3.70
CA ALA A 52 -6.10 -4.42 -4.27
C ALA A 52 -6.73 -3.23 -3.53
N LEU A 53 -8.03 -3.32 -3.17
CA LEU A 53 -8.71 -2.30 -2.38
C LEU A 53 -8.11 -2.15 -0.97
N LEU A 54 -7.77 -3.26 -0.31
CA LEU A 54 -7.12 -3.24 1.01
C LEU A 54 -5.74 -2.58 0.94
N ILE A 55 -4.93 -2.91 -0.06
CA ILE A 55 -3.62 -2.30 -0.30
C ILE A 55 -3.78 -0.80 -0.59
N TRP A 56 -4.74 -0.42 -1.43
CA TRP A 56 -5.03 0.98 -1.74
C TRP A 56 -5.44 1.78 -0.51
N HIS A 57 -6.29 1.19 0.33
CA HIS A 57 -6.78 1.83 1.56
C HIS A 57 -5.72 1.88 2.68
N SER A 58 -4.72 0.99 2.64
CA SER A 58 -3.64 0.94 3.65
C SER A 58 -2.68 2.13 3.58
N GLY A 59 -2.73 2.95 2.52
CA GLY A 59 -1.85 4.09 2.32
C GLY A 59 -0.37 3.72 2.08
N ILE A 60 -0.06 2.45 1.81
CA ILE A 60 1.32 1.97 1.59
C ILE A 60 2.00 2.77 0.47
N PHE A 61 1.27 3.07 -0.62
CA PHE A 61 1.81 3.86 -1.74
C PHE A 61 2.09 5.32 -1.41
N GLN A 62 1.50 5.86 -0.34
CA GLN A 62 1.69 7.25 0.06
C GLN A 62 2.83 7.39 1.07
N ARG A 63 3.07 6.37 1.89
CA ARG A 63 4.06 6.41 2.99
C ARG A 63 5.49 6.58 2.52
N GLY A 64 5.86 6.01 1.38
CA GLY A 64 7.20 6.10 0.81
C GLY A 64 7.43 7.30 -0.11
N LYS A 65 6.41 8.17 -0.33
CA LYS A 65 6.59 9.38 -1.16
C LYS A 65 7.40 10.41 -0.40
N THR A 66 8.26 11.14 -1.13
CA THR A 66 8.96 12.30 -0.58
C THR A 66 7.93 13.35 -0.13
N ALA A 67 7.97 13.69 1.14
CA ALA A 67 7.14 14.71 1.74
C ALA A 67 7.84 16.09 1.72
N LEU A 68 9.16 16.10 1.96
CA LEU A 68 9.98 17.30 1.92
C LEU A 68 11.45 16.93 1.68
N THR A 69 12.21 17.90 1.17
CA THR A 69 13.65 17.80 0.97
C THR A 69 14.36 18.82 1.87
N VAL A 70 15.32 18.34 2.68
CA VAL A 70 16.08 19.18 3.61
C VAL A 70 17.57 18.88 3.46
N GLY A 71 18.38 19.92 3.22
CA GLY A 71 19.82 19.74 3.06
C GLY A 71 20.21 18.84 1.88
N GLY A 72 19.39 18.79 0.82
CA GLY A 72 19.60 17.91 -0.33
C GLY A 72 19.17 16.44 -0.11
N ARG A 73 18.59 16.12 1.03
CA ARG A 73 18.06 14.79 1.36
C ARG A 73 16.54 14.77 1.35
N ASP A 74 15.99 13.73 0.75
CA ASP A 74 14.56 13.48 0.70
C ASP A 74 14.08 12.72 1.94
N TYR A 75 13.04 13.24 2.58
CA TYR A 75 12.34 12.60 3.69
C TYR A 75 10.96 12.16 3.26
N SER A 76 10.62 10.92 3.59
CA SER A 76 9.32 10.35 3.26
C SER A 76 8.20 10.89 4.15
N VAL A 77 6.95 10.70 3.73
CA VAL A 77 5.78 10.98 4.58
C VAL A 77 5.87 10.25 5.93
N THR A 78 6.44 9.04 5.95
CA THR A 78 6.64 8.28 7.18
C THR A 78 7.63 8.96 8.13
N ASP A 79 8.76 9.46 7.61
CA ASP A 79 9.77 10.14 8.42
C ASP A 79 9.21 11.42 9.04
N VAL A 80 8.54 12.23 8.21
CA VAL A 80 7.92 13.48 8.69
C VAL A 80 6.85 13.18 9.73
N ASN A 81 5.99 12.18 9.49
CA ASN A 81 4.92 11.82 10.41
C ASN A 81 5.46 11.26 11.73
N TYR A 82 6.57 10.53 11.70
CA TYR A 82 7.22 10.02 12.91
C TYR A 82 7.62 11.18 13.85
N TYR A 83 8.36 12.17 13.35
CA TYR A 83 8.79 13.29 14.17
C TYR A 83 7.65 14.23 14.55
N PHE A 84 6.69 14.43 13.65
CA PHE A 84 5.47 15.19 13.96
C PHE A 84 4.72 14.56 15.14
N THR A 85 4.47 13.27 15.08
CA THR A 85 3.79 12.53 16.15
C THR A 85 4.60 12.54 17.44
N TYR A 86 5.91 12.43 17.36
CA TYR A 86 6.81 12.53 18.52
C TYR A 86 6.65 13.87 19.24
N TYR A 87 6.73 14.99 18.51
CA TYR A 87 6.59 16.33 19.12
C TYR A 87 5.16 16.59 19.61
N MET A 88 4.15 16.13 18.92
CA MET A 88 2.76 16.20 19.38
C MET A 88 2.58 15.46 20.70
N ASN A 89 3.06 14.22 20.81
CA ASN A 89 2.93 13.42 22.03
C ASN A 89 3.73 14.03 23.18
N GLN A 90 4.93 14.53 22.93
CA GLN A 90 5.74 15.22 23.92
C GLN A 90 5.02 16.46 24.45
N ALA A 91 4.48 17.29 23.56
CA ALA A 91 3.71 18.47 23.95
C ALA A 91 2.45 18.10 24.72
N TYR A 92 1.72 17.07 24.29
CA TYR A 92 0.50 16.60 24.97
C TYR A 92 0.79 16.16 26.41
N SER A 93 1.88 15.43 26.63
CA SER A 93 2.27 14.94 27.97
C SER A 93 2.71 16.08 28.92
N THR A 94 3.18 17.22 28.40
CA THR A 94 3.68 18.34 29.19
C THR A 94 2.72 19.51 29.30
N SER A 95 1.77 19.65 28.37
CA SER A 95 0.88 20.83 28.28
C SER A 95 -0.35 20.79 29.18
N GLY A 96 -0.62 19.68 29.85
CA GLY A 96 -1.80 19.56 30.73
C GLY A 96 -3.14 19.72 30.01
N GLY A 97 -3.19 19.45 28.68
CA GLY A 97 -4.44 19.55 27.91
C GLY A 97 -4.61 20.86 27.14
N ALA A 98 -3.53 21.57 26.83
CA ALA A 98 -3.59 22.82 26.08
C ALA A 98 -4.16 22.66 24.63
N PHE A 99 -4.15 21.44 24.10
CA PHE A 99 -4.78 21.09 22.82
C PHE A 99 -5.38 19.67 22.90
N ASP A 100 -6.28 19.36 21.96
CA ASP A 100 -6.91 18.05 21.83
C ASP A 100 -6.38 17.33 20.58
N PRO A 101 -5.55 16.26 20.72
CA PRO A 101 -4.95 15.56 19.59
C PRO A 101 -5.98 14.78 18.75
N SER A 102 -7.21 14.60 19.22
CA SER A 102 -8.29 13.96 18.47
C SER A 102 -9.02 14.91 17.51
N LYS A 103 -8.78 16.21 17.63
CA LYS A 103 -9.33 17.25 16.76
C LYS A 103 -8.30 17.77 15.77
N ASP A 104 -8.77 18.48 14.75
CA ASP A 104 -7.86 19.09 13.78
C ASP A 104 -6.96 20.15 14.45
N LEU A 105 -5.65 19.87 14.48
CA LEU A 105 -4.64 20.75 15.08
C LEU A 105 -4.47 22.07 14.33
N ARG A 106 -4.94 22.17 13.07
CA ARG A 106 -4.94 23.42 12.30
C ARG A 106 -5.94 24.44 12.80
N THR A 107 -6.94 23.99 13.55
CA THR A 107 -7.98 24.84 14.14
C THR A 107 -7.73 25.15 15.61
N GLN A 108 -6.64 24.65 16.16
CA GLN A 108 -6.23 24.89 17.55
C GLN A 108 -4.95 25.70 17.55
N TYR A 109 -4.93 26.80 18.29
CA TYR A 109 -3.86 27.79 18.25
C TYR A 109 -3.03 27.77 19.52
N THR A 110 -1.76 28.17 19.39
CA THR A 110 -0.80 28.22 20.50
C THR A 110 -0.87 29.52 21.27
N ASP A 111 -1.51 30.53 20.68
CA ASP A 111 -1.65 31.89 21.21
C ASP A 111 -3.08 32.41 21.06
N GLU A 112 -3.45 33.42 21.85
CA GLU A 112 -4.77 34.05 21.82
C GLU A 112 -5.03 34.84 20.53
N GLU A 113 -3.96 35.29 19.86
CA GLU A 113 -4.03 36.06 18.61
C GLU A 113 -4.24 35.17 17.38
N GLN A 114 -4.24 33.83 17.58
CA GLN A 114 -4.43 32.81 16.54
C GLN A 114 -3.41 32.93 15.38
N THR A 115 -2.18 33.30 15.71
CA THR A 115 -1.12 33.50 14.72
C THR A 115 -0.45 32.21 14.31
N LYS A 116 -0.42 31.19 15.20
CA LYS A 116 0.24 29.93 14.96
C LYS A 116 -0.60 28.75 15.47
N SER A 117 -0.93 27.84 14.57
CA SER A 117 -1.64 26.61 14.96
C SER A 117 -0.69 25.60 15.62
N TYR A 118 -1.24 24.68 16.41
CA TYR A 118 -0.45 23.53 16.92
C TYR A 118 0.09 22.65 15.79
N PHE A 119 -0.62 22.54 14.67
CA PHE A 119 -0.12 21.87 13.49
C PHE A 119 1.17 22.51 12.97
N ASP A 120 1.17 23.84 12.81
CA ASP A 120 2.34 24.59 12.33
C ASP A 120 3.51 24.49 13.31
N GLN A 121 3.22 24.55 14.61
CA GLN A 121 4.26 24.40 15.64
C GLN A 121 4.94 23.04 15.57
N PHE A 122 4.17 21.93 15.47
CA PHE A 122 4.75 20.61 15.41
C PHE A 122 5.44 20.34 14.07
N LEU A 123 4.94 20.90 12.98
CA LEU A 123 5.59 20.81 11.67
C LEU A 123 6.93 21.55 11.68
N ASP A 124 6.99 22.77 12.22
CA ASP A 124 8.23 23.53 12.36
C ASP A 124 9.26 22.77 13.19
N SER A 125 8.85 22.23 14.34
CA SER A 125 9.73 21.41 15.19
C SER A 125 10.27 20.17 14.46
N THR A 126 9.42 19.55 13.64
CA THR A 126 9.79 18.42 12.79
C THR A 126 10.82 18.82 11.75
N ILE A 127 10.60 19.91 11.04
CA ILE A 127 11.52 20.44 10.03
C ILE A 127 12.87 20.79 10.66
N GLU A 128 12.88 21.45 11.81
CA GLU A 128 14.12 21.78 12.52
C GLU A 128 14.89 20.52 12.96
N GLN A 129 14.19 19.47 13.39
CA GLN A 129 14.82 18.19 13.71
C GLN A 129 15.44 17.53 12.48
N LEU A 130 14.71 17.51 11.37
CA LEU A 130 15.20 16.93 10.11
C LEU A 130 16.39 17.70 9.54
N LYS A 131 16.43 19.05 9.71
CA LYS A 131 17.61 19.87 9.39
C LYS A 131 18.84 19.45 10.21
N LYS A 132 18.67 19.25 11.52
CA LYS A 132 19.76 18.80 12.40
C LYS A 132 20.29 17.42 11.99
N ILE A 133 19.38 16.49 11.70
CA ILE A 133 19.74 15.13 11.24
C ILE A 133 20.48 15.21 9.91
N SER A 134 19.97 15.94 8.93
CA SER A 134 20.63 16.11 7.63
C SER A 134 22.04 16.71 7.77
N ALA A 135 22.20 17.72 8.62
CA ALA A 135 23.51 18.34 8.88
C ALA A 135 24.49 17.37 9.56
N LEU A 136 24.02 16.60 10.55
CA LEU A 136 24.84 15.59 11.22
C LEU A 136 25.28 14.47 10.28
N GLU A 137 24.38 13.98 9.44
CA GLU A 137 24.70 12.94 8.46
C GLU A 137 25.69 13.43 7.40
N THR A 138 25.53 14.68 6.95
CA THR A 138 26.50 15.30 6.02
C THR A 138 27.87 15.39 6.67
N ALA A 139 27.94 15.91 7.91
CA ALA A 139 29.22 16.02 8.65
C ALA A 139 29.86 14.64 8.93
N ALA A 140 29.05 13.63 9.27
CA ALA A 140 29.53 12.27 9.46
C ALA A 140 30.08 11.68 8.16
N SER A 141 29.39 11.87 7.03
CA SER A 141 29.85 11.42 5.73
C SER A 141 31.16 12.09 5.31
N GLU A 142 31.28 13.41 5.50
CA GLU A 142 32.50 14.18 5.23
C GLU A 142 33.68 13.74 6.11
N ALA A 143 33.40 13.33 7.36
CA ALA A 143 34.39 12.78 8.27
C ALA A 143 34.72 11.29 8.02
N GLY A 144 34.10 10.65 7.02
CA GLY A 144 34.32 9.26 6.65
C GLY A 144 33.62 8.23 7.54
N TYR A 145 32.67 8.66 8.36
CA TYR A 145 31.83 7.74 9.14
C TYR A 145 30.76 7.16 8.26
N THR A 146 30.66 5.83 8.22
CA THR A 146 29.56 5.09 7.54
C THR A 146 28.93 4.14 8.53
N LEU A 147 27.60 4.05 8.49
CA LEU A 147 26.89 3.02 9.24
C LEU A 147 27.27 1.63 8.72
N SER A 148 27.64 0.72 9.61
CA SER A 148 27.82 -0.70 9.26
C SER A 148 26.49 -1.33 8.84
N ASP A 149 26.55 -2.48 8.19
CA ASP A 149 25.32 -3.18 7.77
C ASP A 149 24.54 -3.71 9.01
N ASP A 150 25.24 -4.00 10.09
CA ASP A 150 24.62 -4.37 11.37
C ASP A 150 23.86 -3.17 11.99
N ASP A 151 24.41 -1.94 11.91
CA ASP A 151 23.75 -0.73 12.41
C ASP A 151 22.52 -0.33 11.59
N LYS A 152 22.46 -0.71 10.31
CA LYS A 152 21.30 -0.47 9.44
C LYS A 152 20.16 -1.49 9.65
N ALA A 153 20.44 -2.62 10.30
CA ALA A 153 19.48 -3.70 10.55
C ALA A 153 18.60 -3.47 11.78
N TYR A 154 18.83 -2.41 12.55
CA TYR A 154 18.03 -1.95 13.68
C TYR A 154 17.09 -0.82 13.24
#